data_ed8e00f96d288522ce734d5498418ab9
#
_entry.id   ed8e00f96d288522ce734d5498418ab9
#
_cell.length_a   1.000
_cell.length_b   1.000
_cell.length_c   1.000
_cell.angle_alpha   90.00
_cell.angle_beta   90.00
_cell.angle_gamma   90.00
#
_symmetry.space_group_name_H-M   'P 1'
#
loop_
_entity.id
_entity.type
_entity.pdbx_description
1 polymer ?
#
loop_
_entity_poly.entity_id
_entity_poly.type
_entity_poly.pdbx_seq_one_letter_code
_entity_poly.pdbx_strand_id
1 'polypeptide(L)'
;MSKTKLPILVTAIMLFALGFGGRIALHDYHNFETIMVSVFLASMLLPTGVALTVTLSMIVLSDIYLGYFGASKIIIFTYTGFLMVSAITSRFQQSIRGEFKPGTVYKFTASGLIFATIYDTWTNFGVFWLSYAHTPANLLLVYVLGLPFMLYHLLSSIMTFTVLGFPIYCALSSKVREPHILNKGNELEA
;
A
#
# COMPACT_ATOMS: atom_id res chain seq x y z
N MET A 1 2.69 3.13 28.81
CA MET A 1 2.37 3.42 27.38
C MET A 1 1.10 4.26 27.36
N SER A 2 1.08 5.41 26.69
CA SER A 2 -0.13 6.25 26.56
C SER A 2 -1.25 5.44 25.90
N LYS A 3 -2.51 5.60 26.37
CA LYS A 3 -3.71 4.90 25.86
C LYS A 3 -3.89 5.02 24.33
N THR A 4 -3.28 6.03 23.70
CA THR A 4 -3.32 6.28 22.26
C THR A 4 -2.28 5.51 21.44
N LYS A 5 -1.17 5.09 22.03
CA LYS A 5 -0.06 4.42 21.32
C LYS A 5 -0.32 2.93 21.08
N LEU A 6 -1.07 2.27 21.97
CA LEU A 6 -1.32 0.84 21.86
C LEU A 6 -2.15 0.45 20.62
N PRO A 7 -3.28 1.12 20.29
CA PRO A 7 -4.03 0.80 19.07
C PRO A 7 -3.21 0.99 17.80
N ILE A 8 -2.40 2.05 17.72
CA ILE A 8 -1.51 2.30 16.56
C ILE A 8 -0.49 1.18 16.41
N LEU A 9 0.15 0.76 17.51
CA LEU A 9 1.14 -0.33 17.47
C LEU A 9 0.52 -1.65 17.05
N VAL A 10 -0.64 -2.01 17.63
CA VAL A 10 -1.35 -3.26 17.27
C VAL A 10 -1.76 -3.24 15.81
N THR A 11 -2.32 -2.13 15.31
CA THR A 11 -2.67 -1.98 13.90
C THR A 11 -1.46 -2.08 12.99
N ALA A 12 -0.33 -1.46 13.35
CA ALA A 12 0.91 -1.54 12.59
C ALA A 12 1.43 -2.97 12.49
N ILE A 13 1.43 -3.72 13.60
CA ILE A 13 1.85 -5.14 13.62
C ILE A 13 0.91 -6.01 12.77
N MET A 14 -0.41 -5.82 12.88
CA MET A 14 -1.39 -6.58 12.10
C MET A 14 -1.21 -6.34 10.59
N LEU A 15 -1.03 -5.09 10.18
CA LEU A 15 -0.85 -4.74 8.78
C LEU A 15 0.51 -5.20 8.25
N PHE A 16 1.55 -5.13 9.08
CA PHE A 16 2.85 -5.72 8.75
C PHE A 16 2.72 -7.23 8.53
N ALA A 17 2.06 -7.95 9.44
CA ALA A 17 1.86 -9.39 9.33
C ALA A 17 1.03 -9.77 8.08
N LEU A 18 0.00 -8.98 7.75
CA LEU A 18 -0.80 -9.18 6.55
C LEU A 18 0.04 -8.99 5.26
N GLY A 19 0.83 -7.93 5.18
CA GLY A 19 1.63 -7.64 3.98
C GLY A 19 2.82 -8.58 3.85
N PHE A 20 3.61 -8.75 4.90
CA PHE A 20 4.76 -9.64 4.93
C PHE A 20 4.36 -11.11 4.79
N GLY A 21 3.44 -11.58 5.62
CA GLY A 21 2.99 -12.98 5.62
C GLY A 21 2.25 -13.35 4.33
N GLY A 22 1.38 -12.47 3.85
CA GLY A 22 0.66 -12.73 2.61
C GLY A 22 1.58 -12.74 1.38
N ARG A 23 2.61 -11.87 1.33
CA ARG A 23 3.60 -11.91 0.25
C ARG A 23 4.41 -13.20 0.23
N ILE A 24 4.75 -13.74 1.40
CA ILE A 24 5.43 -15.04 1.48
C ILE A 24 4.47 -16.17 1.10
N ALA A 25 3.25 -16.18 1.63
CA ALA A 25 2.28 -17.24 1.38
C ALA A 25 1.81 -17.30 -0.08
N LEU A 26 1.80 -16.16 -0.76
CA LEU A 26 1.36 -16.02 -2.16
C LEU A 26 2.53 -15.88 -3.14
N HIS A 27 3.75 -16.15 -2.71
CA HIS A 27 4.96 -15.99 -3.51
C HIS A 27 4.90 -16.69 -4.88
N ASP A 28 4.28 -17.87 -4.96
CA ASP A 28 4.14 -18.62 -6.20
C ASP A 28 3.07 -18.08 -7.15
N TYR A 29 2.22 -17.15 -6.67
CA TYR A 29 1.18 -16.50 -7.47
C TYR A 29 1.64 -15.11 -7.89
N HIS A 30 2.31 -15.02 -9.03
CA HIS A 30 2.85 -13.76 -9.54
C HIS A 30 1.77 -12.67 -9.62
N ASN A 31 2.10 -11.49 -9.11
CA ASN A 31 1.23 -10.30 -9.08
C ASN A 31 -0.09 -10.47 -8.26
N PHE A 32 -0.22 -11.54 -7.49
CA PHE A 32 -1.32 -11.70 -6.54
C PHE A 32 -0.75 -11.62 -5.12
N GLU A 33 -0.70 -10.42 -4.58
CA GLU A 33 -0.08 -10.19 -3.27
C GLU A 33 -0.91 -9.24 -2.40
N THR A 34 -0.78 -9.44 -1.09
CA THR A 34 -1.46 -8.60 -0.09
C THR A 34 -0.68 -7.36 0.28
N ILE A 35 0.54 -7.18 -0.25
CA ILE A 35 1.40 -6.07 0.15
C ILE A 35 0.80 -4.72 -0.26
N MET A 36 0.23 -4.61 -1.46
CA MET A 36 -0.40 -3.36 -1.91
C MET A 36 -1.55 -2.92 -1.00
N VAL A 37 -2.46 -3.84 -0.68
CA VAL A 37 -3.59 -3.53 0.21
C VAL A 37 -3.11 -3.23 1.63
N SER A 38 -2.06 -3.89 2.11
CA SER A 38 -1.48 -3.63 3.45
C SER A 38 -0.82 -2.26 3.53
N VAL A 39 -0.06 -1.86 2.51
CA VAL A 39 0.56 -0.53 2.40
C VAL A 39 -0.53 0.54 2.32
N PHE A 40 -1.57 0.33 1.53
CA PHE A 40 -2.69 1.25 1.44
C PHE A 40 -3.40 1.41 2.79
N LEU A 41 -3.73 0.29 3.46
CA LEU A 41 -4.34 0.31 4.79
C LEU A 41 -3.45 1.01 5.83
N ALA A 42 -2.15 0.76 5.81
CA ALA A 42 -1.20 1.45 6.69
C ALA A 42 -1.26 2.96 6.47
N SER A 43 -1.27 3.40 5.20
CA SER A 43 -1.36 4.80 4.82
C SER A 43 -2.70 5.46 5.20
N MET A 44 -3.78 4.68 5.23
CA MET A 44 -5.12 5.14 5.58
C MET A 44 -5.37 5.19 7.10
N LEU A 45 -4.73 4.32 7.87
CA LEU A 45 -5.04 4.11 9.30
C LEU A 45 -3.97 4.66 10.24
N LEU A 46 -2.72 4.70 9.81
CA LEU A 46 -1.59 5.07 10.68
C LEU A 46 -1.12 6.52 10.41
N PRO A 47 -0.46 7.16 11.38
CA PRO A 47 0.28 8.40 11.12
C PRO A 47 1.32 8.18 10.00
N THR A 48 1.51 9.17 9.14
CA THR A 48 2.33 9.05 7.92
C THR A 48 3.72 8.45 8.18
N GLY A 49 4.43 8.92 9.21
CA GLY A 49 5.76 8.38 9.54
C GLY A 49 5.72 6.90 9.91
N VAL A 50 4.70 6.46 10.67
CA VAL A 50 4.51 5.04 11.03
C VAL A 50 4.14 4.22 9.79
N ALA A 51 3.24 4.74 8.94
CA ALA A 51 2.84 4.09 7.70
C ALA A 51 4.04 3.84 6.77
N LEU A 52 4.89 4.86 6.57
CA LEU A 52 6.10 4.73 5.74
C LEU A 52 7.11 3.73 6.34
N THR A 53 7.29 3.74 7.66
CA THR A 53 8.16 2.76 8.34
C THR A 53 7.63 1.34 8.18
N VAL A 54 6.34 1.11 8.41
CA VAL A 54 5.69 -0.20 8.24
C VAL A 54 5.80 -0.66 6.78
N THR A 55 5.54 0.22 5.82
CA THR A 55 5.68 -0.06 4.39
C THR A 55 7.09 -0.51 4.06
N LEU A 56 8.09 0.29 4.44
CA LEU A 56 9.49 -0.03 4.15
C LEU A 56 9.93 -1.35 4.81
N SER A 57 9.54 -1.56 6.06
CA SER A 57 9.84 -2.79 6.79
C SER A 57 9.22 -4.02 6.13
N MET A 58 7.96 -3.95 5.68
CA MET A 58 7.30 -5.06 4.96
C MET A 58 8.08 -5.45 3.72
N ILE A 59 8.46 -4.47 2.91
CA ILE A 59 9.10 -4.72 1.61
C ILE A 59 10.52 -5.24 1.82
N VAL A 60 11.32 -4.55 2.63
CA VAL A 60 12.73 -4.91 2.87
C VAL A 60 12.84 -6.30 3.49
N LEU A 61 12.07 -6.58 4.55
CA LEU A 61 12.15 -7.86 5.24
C LEU A 61 11.63 -9.01 4.38
N SER A 62 10.57 -8.79 3.58
CA SER A 62 10.11 -9.83 2.65
C SER A 62 11.10 -10.07 1.51
N ASP A 63 11.75 -9.03 0.99
CA ASP A 63 12.78 -9.21 -0.04
C ASP A 63 14.04 -9.93 0.50
N ILE A 64 14.43 -9.66 1.75
CA ILE A 64 15.50 -10.40 2.41
C ILE A 64 15.11 -11.88 2.56
N TYR A 65 13.89 -12.16 3.04
CA TYR A 65 13.42 -13.52 3.23
C TYR A 65 13.32 -14.31 1.93
N LEU A 66 12.84 -13.67 0.85
CA LEU A 66 12.67 -14.29 -0.47
C LEU A 66 13.96 -14.29 -1.31
N GLY A 67 15.05 -13.70 -0.82
CA GLY A 67 16.32 -13.61 -1.55
C GLY A 67 16.35 -12.56 -2.66
N TYR A 68 15.41 -11.62 -2.68
CA TYR A 68 15.34 -10.56 -3.70
C TYR A 68 16.16 -9.32 -3.34
N PHE A 69 16.53 -9.17 -2.07
CA PHE A 69 17.29 -8.02 -1.61
C PHE A 69 18.66 -7.94 -2.29
N GLY A 70 18.88 -6.88 -3.06
CA GLY A 70 20.11 -6.68 -3.83
C GLY A 70 20.22 -7.48 -5.14
N ALA A 71 19.23 -8.34 -5.46
CA ALA A 71 19.23 -9.16 -6.68
C ALA A 71 19.15 -8.33 -7.98
N SER A 72 18.48 -7.17 -7.94
CA SER A 72 18.32 -6.29 -9.10
C SER A 72 18.25 -4.83 -8.71
N LYS A 73 18.76 -3.93 -9.56
CA LYS A 73 18.67 -2.48 -9.38
C LYS A 73 17.23 -1.95 -9.42
N ILE A 74 16.28 -2.70 -9.96
CA ILE A 74 14.87 -2.35 -10.01
C ILE A 74 14.27 -2.15 -8.59
N ILE A 75 14.89 -2.74 -7.58
CA ILE A 75 14.49 -2.62 -6.17
C ILE A 75 14.37 -1.15 -5.72
N ILE A 76 15.17 -0.24 -6.28
CA ILE A 76 15.09 1.19 -5.99
C ILE A 76 13.74 1.75 -6.43
N PHE A 77 13.29 1.39 -7.65
CA PHE A 77 12.00 1.82 -8.18
C PHE A 77 10.83 1.14 -7.45
N THR A 78 10.97 -0.13 -7.10
CA THR A 78 9.99 -0.84 -6.28
C THR A 78 9.77 -0.15 -4.93
N TYR A 79 10.86 0.12 -4.19
CA TYR A 79 10.78 0.72 -2.86
C TYR A 79 10.28 2.17 -2.90
N THR A 80 10.84 2.98 -3.80
CA THR A 80 10.37 4.35 -3.98
C THR A 80 8.93 4.41 -4.50
N GLY A 81 8.51 3.47 -5.34
CA GLY A 81 7.14 3.32 -5.79
C GLY A 81 6.16 3.12 -4.63
N PHE A 82 6.42 2.15 -3.76
CA PHE A 82 5.59 1.91 -2.57
C PHE A 82 5.59 3.10 -1.61
N LEU A 83 6.75 3.73 -1.36
CA LEU A 83 6.83 4.91 -0.50
C LEU A 83 6.06 6.10 -1.08
N MET A 84 6.17 6.31 -2.39
CA MET A 84 5.47 7.38 -3.11
C MET A 84 3.95 7.21 -3.00
N VAL A 85 3.42 6.04 -3.33
CA VAL A 85 1.97 5.79 -3.26
C VAL A 85 1.47 5.77 -1.82
N SER A 86 2.27 5.32 -0.85
CA SER A 86 1.95 5.42 0.58
C SER A 86 1.85 6.88 1.02
N ALA A 87 2.79 7.74 0.63
CA ALA A 87 2.78 9.16 0.95
C ALA A 87 1.56 9.88 0.31
N ILE A 88 1.27 9.59 -0.97
CA ILE A 88 0.11 10.12 -1.68
C ILE A 88 -1.19 9.70 -0.96
N THR A 89 -1.34 8.41 -0.66
CA THR A 89 -2.54 7.88 0.03
C THR A 89 -2.73 8.53 1.39
N SER A 90 -1.67 8.69 2.17
CA SER A 90 -1.74 9.38 3.47
C SER A 90 -2.24 10.82 3.36
N ARG A 91 -1.96 11.49 2.25
CA ARG A 91 -2.43 12.86 1.98
C ARG A 91 -3.93 12.91 1.69
N PHE A 92 -4.45 11.90 1.01
CA PHE A 92 -5.85 11.82 0.58
C PHE A 92 -6.73 10.97 1.50
N GLN A 93 -6.21 10.48 2.62
CA GLN A 93 -6.94 9.59 3.52
C GLN A 93 -8.31 10.15 3.97
N GLN A 94 -8.44 11.46 4.15
CA GLN A 94 -9.71 12.09 4.58
C GLN A 94 -10.81 11.99 3.51
N SER A 95 -10.45 12.05 2.21
CA SER A 95 -11.39 11.99 1.09
C SER A 95 -11.97 10.58 0.88
N ILE A 96 -11.27 9.54 1.37
CA ILE A 96 -11.64 8.14 1.18
C ILE A 96 -12.40 7.61 2.41
N ARG A 97 -12.26 8.26 3.57
CA ARG A 97 -12.87 7.84 4.83
C ARG A 97 -14.38 7.76 4.73
N GLY A 98 -14.97 6.69 5.24
CA GLY A 98 -16.41 6.50 5.29
C GLY A 98 -16.82 5.27 6.09
N GLU A 99 -18.13 5.15 6.30
CA GLU A 99 -18.76 3.97 6.87
C GLU A 99 -18.89 2.86 5.83
N PHE A 100 -19.22 1.63 6.27
CA PHE A 100 -19.47 0.52 5.37
C PHE A 100 -20.74 0.76 4.54
N LYS A 101 -20.58 1.38 3.38
CA LYS A 101 -21.64 1.66 2.40
C LYS A 101 -21.18 1.27 1.00
N PRO A 102 -22.07 0.88 0.08
CA PRO A 102 -21.69 0.52 -1.30
C PRO A 102 -20.85 1.59 -1.99
N GLY A 103 -21.22 2.86 -1.87
CA GLY A 103 -20.47 3.97 -2.45
C GLY A 103 -19.06 4.14 -1.85
N THR A 104 -18.86 3.78 -0.59
CA THR A 104 -17.54 3.83 0.07
C THR A 104 -16.67 2.65 -0.35
N VAL A 105 -17.25 1.45 -0.52
CA VAL A 105 -16.54 0.28 -1.08
C VAL A 105 -15.97 0.63 -2.45
N TYR A 106 -16.82 1.20 -3.33
CA TYR A 106 -16.40 1.59 -4.67
C TYR A 106 -15.22 2.59 -4.64
N LYS A 107 -15.33 3.65 -3.84
CA LYS A 107 -14.25 4.64 -3.69
C LYS A 107 -12.96 4.01 -3.16
N PHE A 108 -13.07 3.11 -2.19
CA PHE A 108 -11.93 2.43 -1.61
C PHE A 108 -11.22 1.54 -2.64
N THR A 109 -11.99 0.72 -3.38
CA THR A 109 -11.45 -0.15 -4.44
C THR A 109 -10.86 0.67 -5.59
N ALA A 110 -11.54 1.73 -6.04
CA ALA A 110 -11.01 2.63 -7.07
C ALA A 110 -9.70 3.30 -6.64
N SER A 111 -9.57 3.68 -5.36
CA SER A 111 -8.30 4.21 -4.84
C SER A 111 -7.19 3.17 -4.86
N GLY A 112 -7.50 1.90 -4.61
CA GLY A 112 -6.56 0.79 -4.76
C GLY A 112 -6.11 0.57 -6.20
N LEU A 113 -7.03 0.67 -7.17
CA LEU A 113 -6.69 0.60 -8.59
C LEU A 113 -5.78 1.75 -9.03
N ILE A 114 -6.05 2.96 -8.57
CA ILE A 114 -5.18 4.13 -8.82
C ILE A 114 -3.80 3.89 -8.20
N PHE A 115 -3.75 3.37 -6.97
CA PHE A 115 -2.52 3.03 -6.28
C PHE A 115 -1.68 2.04 -7.11
N ALA A 116 -2.28 0.92 -7.56
CA ALA A 116 -1.62 -0.08 -8.36
C ALA A 116 -1.14 0.50 -9.71
N THR A 117 -1.95 1.30 -10.38
CA THR A 117 -1.60 1.94 -11.66
C THR A 117 -0.38 2.88 -11.51
N ILE A 118 -0.34 3.71 -10.47
CA ILE A 118 0.79 4.61 -10.22
C ILE A 118 2.05 3.79 -9.95
N TYR A 119 1.95 2.75 -9.12
CA TYR A 119 3.06 1.87 -8.79
C TYR A 119 3.62 1.17 -10.04
N ASP A 120 2.77 0.53 -10.84
CA ASP A 120 3.18 -0.18 -12.07
C ASP A 120 3.75 0.77 -13.11
N THR A 121 3.18 1.97 -13.25
CA THR A 121 3.73 3.00 -14.14
C THR A 121 5.16 3.37 -13.73
N TRP A 122 5.39 3.58 -12.43
CA TRP A 122 6.70 3.93 -11.90
C TRP A 122 7.72 2.79 -12.03
N THR A 123 7.34 1.56 -11.73
CA THR A 123 8.24 0.41 -11.84
C THR A 123 8.56 0.06 -13.29
N ASN A 124 7.61 0.15 -14.22
CA ASN A 124 7.86 0.02 -15.65
C ASN A 124 8.82 1.09 -16.18
N PHE A 125 8.67 2.35 -15.71
CA PHE A 125 9.65 3.39 -16.00
C PHE A 125 11.06 2.99 -15.49
N GLY A 126 11.13 2.40 -14.30
CA GLY A 126 12.39 1.88 -13.75
C GLY A 126 13.04 0.80 -14.62
N VAL A 127 12.23 -0.14 -15.12
CA VAL A 127 12.69 -1.18 -16.07
C VAL A 127 13.24 -0.53 -17.35
N PHE A 128 12.51 0.42 -17.92
CA PHE A 128 12.99 1.17 -19.07
C PHE A 128 14.32 1.85 -18.80
N TRP A 129 14.40 2.59 -17.69
CA TRP A 129 15.58 3.38 -17.35
C TRP A 129 16.83 2.55 -17.11
N LEU A 130 16.68 1.38 -16.50
CA LEU A 130 17.80 0.52 -16.09
C LEU A 130 18.26 -0.48 -17.16
N SER A 131 17.34 -0.88 -18.06
CA SER A 131 17.57 -2.08 -18.89
C SER A 131 17.47 -1.82 -20.41
N TYR A 132 17.00 -0.64 -20.82
CA TYR A 132 16.80 -0.35 -22.24
C TYR A 132 17.52 0.94 -22.67
N ALA A 133 17.84 1.04 -23.97
CA ALA A 133 18.29 2.31 -24.53
C ALA A 133 17.16 3.36 -24.45
N HIS A 134 17.52 4.58 -24.08
CA HIS A 134 16.56 5.66 -23.78
C HIS A 134 15.95 6.28 -25.05
N THR A 135 15.20 5.49 -25.80
CA THR A 135 14.45 5.90 -26.99
C THR A 135 12.95 5.84 -26.76
N PRO A 136 12.15 6.68 -27.45
CA PRO A 136 10.69 6.62 -27.36
C PRO A 136 10.11 5.24 -27.72
N ALA A 137 10.73 4.55 -28.70
CA ALA A 137 10.29 3.20 -29.09
C ALA A 137 10.48 2.17 -27.98
N ASN A 138 11.61 2.22 -27.26
CA ASN A 138 11.86 1.33 -26.12
C ASN A 138 10.98 1.67 -24.93
N LEU A 139 10.68 2.94 -24.69
CA LEU A 139 9.72 3.33 -23.66
C LEU A 139 8.36 2.70 -23.92
N LEU A 140 7.85 2.86 -25.15
CA LEU A 140 6.58 2.25 -25.55
C LEU A 140 6.63 0.71 -25.42
N LEU A 141 7.71 0.08 -25.90
CA LEU A 141 7.91 -1.36 -25.81
C LEU A 141 7.81 -1.87 -24.36
N VAL A 142 8.50 -1.23 -23.40
CA VAL A 142 8.48 -1.65 -21.99
C VAL A 142 7.07 -1.56 -21.41
N TYR A 143 6.32 -0.49 -21.69
CA TYR A 143 4.95 -0.36 -21.21
C TYR A 143 4.02 -1.40 -21.86
N VAL A 144 4.18 -1.69 -23.14
CA VAL A 144 3.40 -2.76 -23.81
C VAL A 144 3.70 -4.12 -23.20
N LEU A 145 4.97 -4.45 -22.97
CA LEU A 145 5.37 -5.70 -22.33
C LEU A 145 4.93 -5.77 -20.85
N GLY A 146 4.78 -4.64 -20.20
CA GLY A 146 4.28 -4.53 -18.82
C GLY A 146 2.76 -4.67 -18.67
N LEU A 147 1.97 -4.49 -19.76
CA LEU A 147 0.50 -4.54 -19.69
C LEU A 147 -0.07 -5.81 -19.07
N PRO A 148 0.37 -7.03 -19.41
CA PRO A 148 -0.16 -8.24 -18.80
C PRO A 148 0.03 -8.25 -17.27
N PHE A 149 1.19 -7.84 -16.79
CA PHE A 149 1.50 -7.77 -15.34
C PHE A 149 0.63 -6.73 -14.65
N MET A 150 0.46 -5.55 -15.25
CA MET A 150 -0.43 -4.50 -14.74
C MET A 150 -1.88 -4.98 -14.67
N LEU A 151 -2.38 -5.71 -15.67
CA LEU A 151 -3.74 -6.27 -15.64
C LEU A 151 -3.91 -7.27 -14.49
N TYR A 152 -2.95 -8.14 -14.24
CA TYR A 152 -2.97 -9.04 -13.07
C TYR A 152 -2.96 -8.27 -11.75
N HIS A 153 -2.15 -7.23 -11.62
CA HIS A 153 -2.15 -6.35 -10.43
C HIS A 153 -3.51 -5.66 -10.23
N LEU A 154 -4.13 -5.16 -11.30
CA LEU A 154 -5.44 -4.53 -11.21
C LEU A 154 -6.52 -5.52 -10.78
N LEU A 155 -6.54 -6.73 -11.34
CA LEU A 155 -7.49 -7.79 -10.95
C LEU A 155 -7.27 -8.21 -9.49
N SER A 156 -6.03 -8.47 -9.11
CA SER A 156 -5.65 -8.76 -7.71
C SER A 156 -6.07 -7.63 -6.77
N SER A 157 -5.87 -6.36 -7.17
CA SER A 157 -6.28 -5.20 -6.39
C SER A 157 -7.80 -5.12 -6.21
N ILE A 158 -8.60 -5.37 -7.25
CA ILE A 158 -10.06 -5.41 -7.10
C ILE A 158 -10.45 -6.41 -6.02
N MET A 159 -9.91 -7.62 -6.07
CA MET A 159 -10.22 -8.68 -5.09
C MET A 159 -9.73 -8.32 -3.69
N THR A 160 -8.45 -7.98 -3.56
CA THR A 160 -7.83 -7.75 -2.24
C THR A 160 -8.35 -6.49 -1.56
N PHE A 161 -8.58 -5.41 -2.29
CA PHE A 161 -9.13 -4.18 -1.73
C PHE A 161 -10.60 -4.31 -1.35
N THR A 162 -11.41 -5.02 -2.15
CA THR A 162 -12.83 -5.21 -1.87
C THR A 162 -13.06 -6.22 -0.75
N VAL A 163 -12.40 -7.39 -0.83
CA VAL A 163 -12.68 -8.52 0.06
C VAL A 163 -11.90 -8.46 1.37
N LEU A 164 -10.67 -7.99 1.33
CA LEU A 164 -9.80 -7.90 2.52
C LEU A 164 -9.67 -6.46 3.02
N GLY A 165 -9.30 -5.54 2.14
CA GLY A 165 -8.93 -4.19 2.51
C GLY A 165 -10.07 -3.42 3.15
N PHE A 166 -11.23 -3.37 2.51
CA PHE A 166 -12.34 -2.59 2.99
C PHE A 166 -12.93 -3.09 4.32
N PRO A 167 -13.18 -4.40 4.52
CA PRO A 167 -13.62 -4.91 5.83
C PRO A 167 -12.59 -4.64 6.95
N ILE A 168 -11.31 -4.85 6.68
CA ILE A 168 -10.24 -4.55 7.65
C ILE A 168 -10.20 -3.06 7.98
N TYR A 169 -10.32 -2.19 6.97
CA TYR A 169 -10.41 -0.75 7.16
C TYR A 169 -11.58 -0.38 8.09
N CYS A 170 -12.78 -0.91 7.84
CA CYS A 170 -13.95 -0.64 8.67
C CYS A 170 -13.78 -1.13 10.11
N ALA A 171 -13.20 -2.31 10.31
CA ALA A 171 -12.97 -2.89 11.63
C ALA A 171 -11.92 -2.12 12.46
N LEU A 172 -10.90 -1.54 11.82
CA LEU A 172 -9.79 -0.88 12.50
C LEU A 172 -9.96 0.65 12.59
N SER A 173 -10.69 1.26 11.66
CA SER A 173 -10.79 2.72 11.59
C SER A 173 -11.42 3.35 12.83
N SER A 174 -12.40 2.71 13.46
CA SER A 174 -13.00 3.16 14.71
C SER A 174 -12.00 3.14 15.86
N LYS A 175 -11.21 2.06 15.98
CA LYS A 175 -10.25 1.85 17.09
C LYS A 175 -9.06 2.83 17.04
N VAL A 176 -8.69 3.31 15.86
CA VAL A 176 -7.57 4.26 15.68
C VAL A 176 -8.05 5.72 15.82
N ARG A 177 -9.34 6.00 15.57
CA ARG A 177 -9.91 7.37 15.60
C ARG A 177 -10.25 7.88 17.00
N GLU A 178 -10.75 7.04 17.89
CA GLU A 178 -11.23 7.46 19.21
C GLU A 178 -10.21 8.29 20.02
N PRO A 179 -8.90 7.96 20.02
CA PRO A 179 -7.94 8.74 20.78
C PRO A 179 -7.68 10.17 20.27
N HIS A 180 -7.94 10.43 18.98
CA HIS A 180 -7.61 11.73 18.37
C HIS A 180 -8.75 12.76 18.54
N ILE A 181 -9.98 12.31 18.68
CA ILE A 181 -11.16 13.18 18.87
C ILE A 181 -11.23 13.66 20.31
N LEU A 182 -10.92 12.80 21.27
CA LEU A 182 -10.92 13.13 22.70
C LEU A 182 -9.86 14.17 23.07
N ASN A 183 -8.72 14.20 22.35
CA ASN A 183 -7.66 15.19 22.65
C ASN A 183 -7.99 16.59 22.12
N LYS A 184 -8.78 16.71 21.04
CA LYS A 184 -9.23 18.02 20.52
C LYS A 184 -10.36 18.64 21.34
N GLY A 185 -11.19 17.83 21.99
CA GLY A 185 -12.24 18.32 22.88
C GLY A 185 -11.66 19.00 24.13
N ASN A 186 -10.59 18.43 24.70
CA ASN A 186 -9.96 18.95 25.91
C ASN A 186 -9.11 20.22 25.68
N GLU A 187 -8.71 20.51 24.43
CA GLU A 187 -7.98 21.76 24.10
C GLU A 187 -8.93 22.95 23.83
N LEU A 188 -10.24 22.71 23.68
CA LEU A 188 -11.25 23.76 23.51
C LEU A 188 -11.96 24.15 24.80
N GLU A 189 -11.74 23.40 25.89
CA GLU A 189 -12.30 23.67 27.23
C GLU A 189 -11.25 24.20 28.23
N ALA A 190 -10.00 24.41 27.82
CA ALA A 190 -8.92 24.99 28.61
C ALA A 190 -8.57 26.40 28.11
#